data_7bd9b24191e7b60b929a889d62e80fb1
#
_entry.id   7bd9b24191e7b60b929a889d62e80fb1
#
_cell.length_a   1.000
_cell.length_b   1.000
_cell.length_c   1.000
_cell.angle_alpha   90.00
_cell.angle_beta   90.00
_cell.angle_gamma   90.00
#
_symmetry.space_group_name_H-M   'P 1'
#
loop_
_entity.id
_entity.type
_entity.pdbx_description
1 polymer ?
#
loop_
_entity_poly.entity_id
_entity_poly.type
_entity_poly.pdbx_seq_one_letter_code
_entity_poly.pdbx_strand_id
1 'polypeptide(L)'
;MGVYLLGKLQLPHDSPLDRISVPRLLMAMGSFWFMLYLLPGLWGAPLNMLGGYIPEDKSDMGVILQSGESAYLGAGSTPSSTNDICTYPNKVSGHLAKDTPDGFCAFYDLEQGLAYAKSVNKPVFLDFTGHTCANCRYLEKNMWIDPEVRKYINEEYVLISLYTDDREKLPNILTTEDGKKIRTVGDQWIQYQIETYNSNAQPFYVLMDHEKQNLLPPTGY
;
A
#
# COMPACT_ATOMS: atom_id res chain seq x y z
N MET A 1 -13.46 -25.96 8.31
CA MET A 1 -13.81 -26.50 6.96
C MET A 1 -13.18 -27.90 6.74
N GLY A 2 -11.87 -28.09 6.77
CA GLY A 2 -11.22 -29.39 6.49
C GLY A 2 -11.72 -30.56 7.34
N VAL A 3 -11.88 -30.38 8.65
CA VAL A 3 -12.38 -31.41 9.58
C VAL A 3 -13.82 -31.83 9.26
N TYR A 4 -14.66 -30.87 8.84
CA TYR A 4 -16.02 -31.12 8.38
C TYR A 4 -16.05 -31.94 7.09
N LEU A 5 -15.21 -31.58 6.12
CA LEU A 5 -15.08 -32.30 4.85
C LEU A 5 -14.60 -33.75 5.04
N LEU A 6 -13.81 -34.02 6.06
CA LEU A 6 -13.38 -35.37 6.43
C LEU A 6 -14.46 -36.15 7.21
N GLY A 7 -15.62 -35.59 7.48
CA GLY A 7 -16.72 -36.23 8.21
C GLY A 7 -16.49 -36.43 9.70
N LYS A 8 -15.45 -35.80 10.26
CA LYS A 8 -15.14 -35.87 11.70
C LYS A 8 -15.99 -34.88 12.55
N LEU A 9 -16.58 -33.91 11.90
CA LEU A 9 -17.50 -32.93 12.51
C LEU A 9 -18.83 -33.03 11.77
N GLN A 10 -19.91 -33.39 12.48
CA GLN A 10 -21.25 -33.51 11.93
C GLN A 10 -22.15 -32.42 12.54
N LEU A 11 -22.89 -31.76 11.72
CA LEU A 11 -23.92 -30.79 12.15
C LEU A 11 -25.26 -31.52 12.37
N PRO A 12 -26.20 -30.96 13.16
CA PRO A 12 -27.43 -31.65 13.57
C PRO A 12 -28.34 -32.18 12.45
N HIS A 13 -28.15 -31.71 11.20
CA HIS A 13 -28.95 -32.12 10.04
C HIS A 13 -28.12 -32.81 8.94
N ASP A 14 -26.85 -33.19 9.23
CA ASP A 14 -26.01 -33.85 8.26
C ASP A 14 -26.27 -35.35 8.21
N SER A 15 -26.28 -35.91 7.00
CA SER A 15 -26.30 -37.35 6.78
C SER A 15 -24.95 -37.99 7.15
N PRO A 16 -24.94 -39.21 7.75
CA PRO A 16 -23.69 -39.89 8.05
C PRO A 16 -22.89 -40.19 6.77
N LEU A 17 -21.59 -39.98 6.86
CA LEU A 17 -20.66 -40.16 5.73
C LEU A 17 -20.06 -41.56 5.81
N ASP A 18 -20.51 -42.46 4.93
CA ASP A 18 -19.98 -43.81 4.83
C ASP A 18 -18.65 -43.88 4.07
N ARG A 19 -18.44 -42.98 3.09
CA ARG A 19 -17.21 -42.90 2.27
C ARG A 19 -16.86 -41.44 1.92
N ILE A 20 -15.56 -41.16 1.95
CA ILE A 20 -15.03 -39.87 1.52
C ILE A 20 -14.77 -39.94 0.02
N SER A 21 -15.42 -39.06 -0.77
CA SER A 21 -15.14 -38.95 -2.21
C SER A 21 -13.82 -38.23 -2.45
N VAL A 22 -13.16 -38.54 -3.57
CA VAL A 22 -11.87 -37.94 -3.94
C VAL A 22 -11.93 -36.42 -3.99
N PRO A 23 -12.93 -35.77 -4.59
CA PRO A 23 -13.03 -34.30 -4.59
C PRO A 23 -13.14 -33.71 -3.17
N ARG A 24 -13.85 -34.41 -2.28
CA ARG A 24 -14.02 -33.99 -0.89
C ARG A 24 -12.71 -34.09 -0.09
N LEU A 25 -11.93 -35.14 -0.35
CA LEU A 25 -10.60 -35.31 0.22
C LEU A 25 -9.64 -34.22 -0.26
N LEU A 26 -9.64 -33.92 -1.56
CA LEU A 26 -8.80 -32.85 -2.13
C LEU A 26 -9.12 -31.47 -1.55
N MET A 27 -10.41 -31.14 -1.39
CA MET A 27 -10.83 -29.90 -0.76
C MET A 27 -10.44 -29.84 0.73
N ALA A 28 -10.50 -30.96 1.45
CA ALA A 28 -10.05 -31.01 2.83
C ALA A 28 -8.53 -30.78 2.92
N MET A 29 -7.75 -31.42 2.07
CA MET A 29 -6.29 -31.21 2.00
C MET A 29 -5.95 -29.76 1.64
N GLY A 30 -6.61 -29.17 0.66
CA GLY A 30 -6.47 -27.76 0.29
C GLY A 30 -6.79 -26.81 1.45
N SER A 31 -7.84 -27.10 2.23
CA SER A 31 -8.20 -26.30 3.42
C SER A 31 -7.14 -26.36 4.50
N PHE A 32 -6.53 -27.52 4.73
CA PHE A 32 -5.43 -27.67 5.71
C PHE A 32 -4.16 -26.97 5.22
N TRP A 33 -3.84 -27.11 3.93
CA TRP A 33 -2.67 -26.44 3.37
C TRP A 33 -2.80 -24.93 3.41
N PHE A 34 -3.99 -24.40 3.09
CA PHE A 34 -4.29 -22.98 3.21
C PHE A 34 -4.20 -22.49 4.65
N MET A 35 -4.68 -23.28 5.61
CA MET A 35 -4.52 -22.97 7.03
C MET A 35 -3.04 -22.89 7.43
N LEU A 36 -2.21 -23.86 7.02
CA LEU A 36 -0.78 -23.86 7.29
C LEU A 36 -0.07 -22.65 6.64
N TYR A 37 -0.50 -22.25 5.45
CA TYR A 37 0.00 -21.06 4.77
C TYR A 37 -0.32 -19.77 5.55
N LEU A 38 -1.50 -19.69 6.19
CA LEU A 38 -1.90 -18.52 6.97
C LEU A 38 -1.25 -18.46 8.37
N LEU A 39 -0.79 -19.59 8.91
CA LEU A 39 -0.21 -19.65 10.26
C LEU A 39 0.93 -18.65 10.49
N PRO A 40 1.93 -18.50 9.60
CA PRO A 40 3.00 -17.53 9.79
C PRO A 40 2.49 -16.08 9.88
N GLY A 41 1.36 -15.76 9.21
CA GLY A 41 0.73 -14.43 9.28
C GLY A 41 0.22 -14.08 10.68
N LEU A 42 -0.09 -15.05 11.55
CA LEU A 42 -0.48 -14.79 12.94
C LEU A 42 0.69 -14.26 13.79
N TRP A 43 1.92 -14.48 13.36
CA TRP A 43 3.14 -13.99 13.98
C TRP A 43 3.77 -12.83 13.20
N GLY A 44 2.99 -12.16 12.32
CA GLY A 44 3.45 -10.99 11.58
C GLY A 44 4.37 -11.30 10.39
N ALA A 45 4.50 -12.55 9.98
CA ALA A 45 5.28 -12.90 8.80
C ALA A 45 4.54 -12.43 7.52
N PRO A 46 5.23 -11.84 6.53
CA PRO A 46 4.60 -11.36 5.31
C PRO A 46 4.02 -12.52 4.50
N LEU A 47 2.72 -12.47 4.24
CA LEU A 47 2.01 -13.42 3.39
C LEU A 47 2.06 -12.93 1.94
N ASN A 48 3.14 -13.25 1.23
CA ASN A 48 3.45 -12.69 -0.10
C ASN A 48 2.30 -12.79 -1.12
N MET A 49 1.51 -13.87 -1.12
CA MET A 49 0.35 -14.00 -2.02
C MET A 49 -0.85 -13.16 -1.60
N LEU A 50 -1.02 -12.86 -0.32
CA LEU A 50 -2.17 -12.14 0.22
C LEU A 50 -1.82 -10.73 0.71
N GLY A 51 -0.55 -10.34 0.66
CA GLY A 51 -0.07 -9.06 1.17
C GLY A 51 -0.73 -7.83 0.55
N GLY A 52 -1.28 -7.94 -0.67
CA GLY A 52 -2.05 -6.86 -1.30
C GLY A 52 -3.52 -6.78 -0.85
N TYR A 53 -4.04 -7.80 -0.16
CA TYR A 53 -5.44 -7.89 0.24
C TYR A 53 -5.66 -7.76 1.74
N ILE A 54 -4.61 -8.01 2.53
CA ILE A 54 -4.68 -7.92 4.00
C ILE A 54 -4.14 -6.56 4.41
N PRO A 55 -4.94 -5.70 5.08
CA PRO A 55 -4.44 -4.47 5.66
C PRO A 55 -3.28 -4.78 6.61
N GLU A 56 -2.19 -4.05 6.51
CA GLU A 56 -1.09 -4.20 7.46
C GLU A 56 -1.55 -3.64 8.81
N ASP A 57 -1.87 -4.56 9.72
CA ASP A 57 -2.15 -4.20 11.10
C ASP A 57 -0.81 -3.82 11.76
N LYS A 58 -0.62 -2.53 11.97
CA LYS A 58 0.50 -1.99 12.80
C LYS A 58 0.22 -2.25 14.28
N SER A 59 -0.29 -3.44 14.63
CA SER A 59 -0.43 -3.81 16.03
C SER A 59 0.97 -4.08 16.59
N ASP A 60 1.33 -3.36 17.65
CA ASP A 60 2.61 -3.46 18.37
C ASP A 60 2.96 -4.90 18.83
N MET A 61 2.04 -5.84 18.71
CA MET A 61 2.24 -7.24 19.06
C MET A 61 3.19 -7.98 18.11
N GLY A 62 3.27 -7.58 16.83
CA GLY A 62 4.22 -8.11 15.86
C GLY A 62 5.67 -7.68 16.17
N VAL A 63 5.84 -6.48 16.69
CA VAL A 63 7.16 -5.93 17.06
C VAL A 63 7.75 -6.62 18.28
N ILE A 64 6.91 -7.03 19.25
CA ILE A 64 7.38 -7.68 20.47
C ILE A 64 7.87 -9.11 20.22
N LEU A 65 7.30 -9.82 19.25
CA LEU A 65 7.72 -11.19 18.92
C LEU A 65 8.89 -11.26 17.93
N GLN A 66 9.16 -10.17 17.20
CA GLN A 66 10.29 -10.08 16.26
C GLN A 66 11.62 -9.71 16.94
N SER A 67 11.60 -9.32 18.21
CA SER A 67 12.80 -9.10 19.04
C SER A 67 13.43 -10.38 19.61
N GLY A 68 12.87 -11.55 19.31
CA GLY A 68 13.41 -12.87 19.64
C GLY A 68 14.16 -13.47 18.46
N GLU A 69 15.47 -13.21 18.42
CA GLU A 69 16.51 -14.05 17.83
C GLU A 69 16.37 -14.49 16.35
N SER A 70 16.78 -13.58 15.46
CA SER A 70 17.51 -13.97 14.24
C SER A 70 18.40 -12.80 13.80
N ALA A 71 19.53 -12.67 14.46
CA ALA A 71 20.69 -11.95 13.95
C ALA A 71 21.26 -12.72 12.77
N TYR A 72 20.83 -12.42 11.55
CA TYR A 72 21.60 -12.65 10.35
C TYR A 72 22.00 -11.33 9.73
N LEU A 73 23.21 -10.91 10.10
CA LEU A 73 24.21 -10.18 9.33
C LEU A 73 23.68 -9.54 8.02
N GLY A 74 23.34 -8.28 8.12
CA GLY A 74 23.12 -7.38 7.00
C GLY A 74 23.12 -5.95 7.54
N ALA A 75 24.29 -5.33 7.46
CA ALA A 75 24.68 -4.00 7.87
C ALA A 75 23.56 -2.96 8.11
N GLY A 76 23.42 -2.55 9.37
CA GLY A 76 23.31 -1.14 9.74
C GLY A 76 21.99 -0.45 9.47
N SER A 77 21.04 -0.59 10.40
CA SER A 77 20.39 0.55 11.05
C SER A 77 19.45 -0.01 12.12
N THR A 78 19.83 0.21 13.36
CA THR A 78 18.97 0.07 14.55
C THR A 78 17.67 0.80 14.32
N PRO A 79 16.48 0.20 14.62
CA PRO A 79 15.28 0.98 14.77
C PRO A 79 15.42 1.77 16.06
N SER A 80 15.89 3.01 15.95
CA SER A 80 15.76 4.00 16.99
C SER A 80 14.28 4.31 17.12
N SER A 81 13.72 3.98 18.27
CA SER A 81 12.43 4.41 18.76
C SER A 81 12.19 5.88 18.41
N THR A 82 10.95 6.14 17.94
CA THR A 82 10.36 7.48 17.87
C THR A 82 11.25 8.49 17.17
N ASN A 83 11.02 8.72 15.89
CA ASN A 83 11.04 10.07 15.33
C ASN A 83 11.07 9.99 13.82
N ASP A 84 10.01 10.51 13.23
CA ASP A 84 9.95 11.18 11.94
C ASP A 84 11.11 10.80 10.98
N ILE A 85 10.98 9.66 10.29
CA ILE A 85 11.83 9.34 9.13
C ILE A 85 11.70 10.47 8.10
N CYS A 86 10.56 11.18 8.13
CA CYS A 86 10.32 12.36 7.33
C CYS A 86 10.87 13.62 8.01
N THR A 87 12.10 13.96 7.70
CA THR A 87 12.75 15.23 8.07
C THR A 87 12.40 16.38 7.15
N TYR A 88 11.20 16.44 6.62
CA TYR A 88 10.78 17.63 5.89
C TYR A 88 10.52 18.78 6.86
N PRO A 89 11.20 19.93 6.71
CA PRO A 89 11.27 20.96 7.75
C PRO A 89 9.97 21.73 8.01
N ASN A 90 8.92 21.52 7.26
CA ASN A 90 7.66 22.24 7.40
C ASN A 90 6.50 21.29 7.59
N LYS A 91 6.20 20.97 8.84
CA LYS A 91 4.91 20.44 9.25
C LYS A 91 3.83 21.49 9.01
N VAL A 92 3.34 21.59 7.79
CA VAL A 92 2.13 22.39 7.54
C VAL A 92 0.96 21.56 8.06
N SER A 93 0.21 22.15 8.98
CA SER A 93 -0.87 21.55 9.73
C SER A 93 -1.87 20.79 8.87
N GLY A 94 -2.10 19.55 9.20
CA GLY A 94 -3.29 18.78 8.83
C GLY A 94 -3.02 17.44 8.16
N HIS A 95 -2.30 17.36 7.06
CA HIS A 95 -2.03 16.14 6.31
C HIS A 95 -0.54 16.05 5.94
N LEU A 96 0.20 15.59 6.90
CA LEU A 96 1.65 15.50 6.84
C LEU A 96 2.10 14.34 5.97
N ALA A 97 3.26 14.53 5.33
CA ALA A 97 4.10 13.42 4.92
C ALA A 97 4.14 12.39 6.06
N LYS A 98 3.35 11.35 5.94
CA LYS A 98 3.40 10.19 6.82
C LYS A 98 4.36 9.20 6.19
N ASP A 99 5.02 8.44 7.04
CA ASP A 99 5.71 7.27 6.59
C ASP A 99 4.76 6.44 5.74
N THR A 100 5.12 6.21 4.49
CA THR A 100 4.45 5.18 3.72
C THR A 100 4.68 3.85 4.46
N PRO A 101 3.83 2.83 4.28
CA PRO A 101 4.01 1.52 4.92
C PRO A 101 5.42 0.96 4.75
N ASP A 102 6.13 1.35 3.68
CA ASP A 102 7.45 0.85 3.32
C ASP A 102 8.60 1.79 3.73
N GLY A 103 8.32 2.81 4.56
CA GLY A 103 9.32 3.72 5.12
C GLY A 103 9.86 4.76 4.14
N PHE A 104 9.05 5.18 3.18
CA PHE A 104 9.31 6.36 2.36
C PHE A 104 8.62 7.59 2.94
N CYS A 105 9.18 8.75 2.66
CA CYS A 105 8.58 10.03 3.00
C CYS A 105 7.80 10.57 1.81
N ALA A 106 6.48 10.72 1.93
CA ALA A 106 5.63 11.20 0.85
C ALA A 106 4.73 12.35 1.28
N PHE A 107 4.46 13.26 0.36
CA PHE A 107 3.37 14.22 0.47
C PHE A 107 2.08 13.58 -0.04
N TYR A 108 0.96 13.88 0.59
CA TYR A 108 -0.37 13.39 0.18
C TYR A 108 -1.23 14.50 -0.45
N ASP A 109 -0.64 15.65 -0.65
CA ASP A 109 -1.24 16.80 -1.32
C ASP A 109 -0.30 17.31 -2.40
N LEU A 110 -0.84 17.52 -3.60
CA LEU A 110 -0.05 17.90 -4.77
C LEU A 110 0.60 19.26 -4.61
N GLU A 111 -0.16 20.25 -4.15
CA GLU A 111 0.34 21.63 -4.08
C GLU A 111 1.40 21.79 -2.98
N GLN A 112 1.21 21.10 -1.85
CA GLN A 112 2.22 21.07 -0.78
C GLN A 112 3.51 20.41 -1.24
N GLY A 113 3.41 19.25 -1.92
CA GLY A 113 4.56 18.55 -2.45
C GLY A 113 5.32 19.36 -3.50
N LEU A 114 4.61 20.03 -4.41
CA LEU A 114 5.20 20.91 -5.42
C LEU A 114 5.89 22.13 -4.80
N ALA A 115 5.24 22.76 -3.82
CA ALA A 115 5.82 23.90 -3.11
C ALA A 115 7.14 23.50 -2.40
N TYR A 116 7.16 22.32 -1.78
CA TYR A 116 8.38 21.79 -1.18
C TYR A 116 9.43 21.46 -2.25
N ALA A 117 9.08 20.75 -3.32
CA ALA A 117 9.98 20.41 -4.42
C ALA A 117 10.66 21.66 -5.01
N LYS A 118 9.89 22.72 -5.19
CA LYS A 118 10.41 24.02 -5.62
C LYS A 118 11.39 24.63 -4.61
N SER A 119 11.11 24.53 -3.32
CA SER A 119 11.97 25.07 -2.26
C SER A 119 13.33 24.38 -2.18
N VAL A 120 13.39 23.07 -2.47
CA VAL A 120 14.61 22.26 -2.47
C VAL A 120 15.20 22.05 -3.86
N ASN A 121 14.56 22.61 -4.88
CA ASN A 121 14.96 22.50 -6.31
C ASN A 121 15.16 21.04 -6.74
N LYS A 122 14.20 20.18 -6.39
CA LYS A 122 14.19 18.76 -6.77
C LYS A 122 13.01 18.44 -7.69
N PRO A 123 13.16 17.48 -8.61
CA PRO A 123 12.03 16.96 -9.38
C PRO A 123 11.06 16.17 -8.47
N VAL A 124 9.88 15.93 -9.00
CA VAL A 124 8.79 15.25 -8.32
C VAL A 124 8.58 13.86 -8.91
N PHE A 125 8.47 12.88 -8.04
CA PHE A 125 7.92 11.56 -8.35
C PHE A 125 6.47 11.53 -7.84
N LEU A 126 5.51 11.70 -8.77
CA LEU A 126 4.09 11.65 -8.49
C LEU A 126 3.58 10.24 -8.69
N ASP A 127 2.96 9.68 -7.65
CA ASP A 127 2.39 8.36 -7.60
C ASP A 127 0.89 8.44 -7.34
N PHE A 128 0.07 8.02 -8.33
CA PHE A 128 -1.35 7.79 -8.12
C PHE A 128 -1.54 6.37 -7.63
N THR A 129 -1.92 6.25 -6.39
CA THR A 129 -2.02 5.00 -5.65
C THR A 129 -3.39 4.83 -4.98
N GLY A 130 -3.57 3.75 -4.24
CA GLY A 130 -4.77 3.50 -3.44
C GLY A 130 -4.46 2.64 -2.23
N HIS A 131 -5.19 2.84 -1.13
CA HIS A 131 -5.07 2.00 0.08
C HIS A 131 -5.39 0.54 -0.21
N THR A 132 -6.34 0.30 -1.13
CA THR A 132 -6.79 -1.04 -1.52
C THR A 132 -6.19 -1.53 -2.83
N CYS A 133 -5.22 -0.81 -3.39
CA CYS A 133 -4.58 -1.14 -4.67
C CYS A 133 -3.53 -2.24 -4.50
N ALA A 134 -3.88 -3.49 -4.84
CA ALA A 134 -2.98 -4.64 -4.73
C ALA A 134 -1.71 -4.50 -5.57
N ASN A 135 -1.82 -3.98 -6.81
CA ASN A 135 -0.68 -3.76 -7.69
C ASN A 135 0.26 -2.68 -7.15
N CYS A 136 -0.28 -1.63 -6.51
CA CYS A 136 0.52 -0.59 -5.87
C CYS A 136 1.38 -1.20 -4.76
N ARG A 137 0.74 -1.94 -3.84
CA ARG A 137 1.45 -2.65 -2.74
C ARG A 137 2.48 -3.66 -3.27
N TYR A 138 2.17 -4.33 -4.37
CA TYR A 138 3.11 -5.27 -4.99
C TYR A 138 4.37 -4.56 -5.50
N LEU A 139 4.23 -3.44 -6.22
CA LEU A 139 5.38 -2.70 -6.75
C LEU A 139 6.19 -2.02 -5.63
N GLU A 140 5.53 -1.44 -4.64
CA GLU A 140 6.20 -0.88 -3.47
C GLU A 140 7.06 -1.93 -2.74
N LYS A 141 6.51 -3.13 -2.55
CA LYS A 141 7.21 -4.21 -1.85
C LYS A 141 8.28 -4.94 -2.67
N ASN A 142 8.27 -4.84 -3.99
CA ASN A 142 9.20 -5.58 -4.84
C ASN A 142 10.13 -4.71 -5.66
N MET A 143 9.71 -3.51 -6.06
CA MET A 143 10.49 -2.61 -6.90
C MET A 143 11.05 -1.42 -6.11
N TRP A 144 10.25 -0.79 -5.26
CA TRP A 144 10.72 0.38 -4.52
C TRP A 144 11.73 0.05 -3.42
N ILE A 145 11.73 -1.21 -2.92
CA ILE A 145 12.72 -1.66 -1.93
C ILE A 145 14.09 -1.92 -2.53
N ASP A 146 14.23 -2.00 -3.87
CA ASP A 146 15.53 -2.10 -4.50
C ASP A 146 16.42 -0.93 -4.04
N PRO A 147 17.66 -1.19 -3.59
CA PRO A 147 18.52 -0.15 -3.00
C PRO A 147 18.78 1.04 -3.92
N GLU A 148 18.88 0.81 -5.23
CA GLU A 148 19.08 1.86 -6.20
C GLU A 148 17.82 2.70 -6.41
N VAL A 149 16.68 2.05 -6.59
CA VAL A 149 15.36 2.73 -6.71
C VAL A 149 15.05 3.53 -5.45
N ARG A 150 15.24 2.91 -4.28
CA ARG A 150 15.03 3.55 -2.97
C ARG A 150 15.87 4.80 -2.80
N LYS A 151 17.13 4.73 -3.22
CA LYS A 151 18.04 5.89 -3.19
C LYS A 151 17.50 7.03 -4.04
N TYR A 152 17.10 6.76 -5.29
CA TYR A 152 16.56 7.78 -6.17
C TYR A 152 15.29 8.42 -5.57
N ILE A 153 14.33 7.60 -5.10
CA ILE A 153 13.09 8.11 -4.51
C ILE A 153 13.38 9.01 -3.30
N ASN A 154 14.30 8.62 -2.42
CA ASN A 154 14.55 9.38 -1.19
C ASN A 154 15.48 10.58 -1.36
N GLU A 155 16.49 10.47 -2.24
CA GLU A 155 17.55 11.46 -2.34
C GLU A 155 17.38 12.43 -3.50
N GLU A 156 16.84 11.97 -4.63
CA GLU A 156 16.81 12.76 -5.87
C GLU A 156 15.42 13.36 -6.17
N TYR A 157 14.36 12.75 -5.67
CA TYR A 157 12.98 13.16 -5.93
C TYR A 157 12.26 13.61 -4.67
N VAL A 158 11.20 14.38 -4.85
CA VAL A 158 10.16 14.60 -3.84
C VAL A 158 8.99 13.68 -4.18
N LEU A 159 8.72 12.72 -3.31
CA LEU A 159 7.61 11.77 -3.49
C LEU A 159 6.29 12.44 -3.12
N ILE A 160 5.33 12.36 -4.04
CA ILE A 160 3.94 12.77 -3.82
C ILE A 160 3.05 11.57 -4.13
N SER A 161 2.39 11.02 -3.12
CA SER A 161 1.48 9.88 -3.27
C SER A 161 0.03 10.32 -3.12
N LEU A 162 -0.71 10.31 -4.21
CA LEU A 162 -2.11 10.73 -4.27
C LEU A 162 -3.02 9.49 -4.20
N TYR A 163 -3.68 9.32 -3.06
CA TYR A 163 -4.57 8.19 -2.81
C TYR A 163 -5.94 8.41 -3.46
N THR A 164 -6.19 7.73 -4.54
CA THR A 164 -7.40 7.87 -5.35
C THR A 164 -8.64 7.20 -4.72
N ASP A 165 -8.45 6.35 -3.71
CA ASP A 165 -9.52 5.72 -2.94
C ASP A 165 -9.70 6.32 -1.54
N ASP A 166 -9.09 7.49 -1.27
CA ASP A 166 -9.26 8.19 -0.01
C ASP A 166 -10.71 8.69 0.15
N ARG A 167 -11.31 8.34 1.29
CA ARG A 167 -12.71 8.65 1.63
C ARG A 167 -12.86 9.91 2.47
N GLU A 168 -11.77 10.61 2.76
CA GLU A 168 -11.83 11.88 3.46
C GLU A 168 -12.65 12.89 2.64
N LYS A 169 -13.59 13.56 3.31
CA LYS A 169 -14.49 14.50 2.65
C LYS A 169 -13.78 15.81 2.41
N LEU A 170 -13.93 16.34 1.20
CA LEU A 170 -13.48 17.70 0.91
C LEU A 170 -14.29 18.72 1.73
N PRO A 171 -13.67 19.80 2.20
CA PRO A 171 -14.35 20.87 2.91
C PRO A 171 -15.44 21.52 2.06
N ASN A 172 -15.24 21.57 0.74
CA ASN A 172 -16.20 22.09 -0.23
C ASN A 172 -16.41 21.04 -1.33
N ILE A 173 -17.67 20.83 -1.73
CA ILE A 173 -17.99 19.97 -2.87
C ILE A 173 -17.59 20.71 -4.14
N LEU A 174 -16.69 20.12 -4.92
CA LEU A 174 -16.33 20.62 -6.23
C LEU A 174 -17.29 20.04 -7.28
N THR A 175 -17.50 20.77 -8.36
CA THR A 175 -18.30 20.29 -9.48
C THR A 175 -17.47 20.46 -10.75
N THR A 176 -17.31 19.38 -11.52
CA THR A 176 -16.62 19.39 -12.81
C THR A 176 -17.48 20.11 -13.86
N GLU A 177 -16.90 20.45 -15.00
CA GLU A 177 -17.62 21.06 -16.14
C GLU A 177 -18.78 20.17 -16.62
N ASP A 178 -18.63 18.84 -16.52
CA ASP A 178 -19.67 17.85 -16.86
C ASP A 178 -20.75 17.70 -15.78
N GLY A 179 -20.71 18.49 -14.71
CA GLY A 179 -21.71 18.45 -13.63
C GLY A 179 -21.50 17.32 -12.61
N LYS A 180 -20.41 16.55 -12.67
CA LYS A 180 -20.06 15.52 -11.68
C LYS A 180 -19.62 16.17 -10.38
N LYS A 181 -20.15 15.69 -9.26
CA LYS A 181 -19.80 16.19 -7.92
C LYS A 181 -18.62 15.41 -7.36
N ILE A 182 -17.56 16.09 -7.03
CA ILE A 182 -16.37 15.60 -6.33
C ILE A 182 -16.57 15.87 -4.85
N ARG A 183 -16.57 14.81 -4.03
CA ARG A 183 -16.93 14.89 -2.61
C ARG A 183 -15.80 14.48 -1.69
N THR A 184 -14.89 13.66 -2.17
CA THR A 184 -13.77 13.12 -1.40
C THR A 184 -12.43 13.52 -1.99
N VAL A 185 -11.39 13.42 -1.19
CA VAL A 185 -10.01 13.64 -1.62
C VAL A 185 -9.65 12.67 -2.75
N GLY A 186 -10.04 11.39 -2.63
CA GLY A 186 -9.82 10.39 -3.67
C GLY A 186 -10.52 10.74 -4.97
N ASP A 187 -11.79 11.19 -4.92
CA ASP A 187 -12.51 11.65 -6.12
C ASP A 187 -11.76 12.81 -6.83
N GLN A 188 -11.17 13.72 -6.04
CA GLN A 188 -10.40 14.84 -6.56
C GLN A 188 -9.16 14.35 -7.32
N TRP A 189 -8.42 13.39 -6.76
CA TRP A 189 -7.22 12.87 -7.40
C TRP A 189 -7.52 12.02 -8.62
N ILE A 190 -8.60 11.22 -8.61
CA ILE A 190 -9.08 10.52 -9.82
C ILE A 190 -9.40 11.52 -10.92
N GLN A 191 -10.15 12.58 -10.59
CA GLN A 191 -10.54 13.58 -11.58
C GLN A 191 -9.32 14.31 -12.15
N TYR A 192 -8.39 14.70 -11.31
CA TYR A 192 -7.13 15.31 -11.73
C TYR A 192 -6.32 14.38 -12.66
N GLN A 193 -6.22 13.09 -12.31
CA GLN A 193 -5.52 12.10 -13.14
C GLN A 193 -6.17 11.95 -14.51
N ILE A 194 -7.51 11.88 -14.57
CA ILE A 194 -8.25 11.74 -15.83
C ILE A 194 -8.09 13.00 -16.70
N GLU A 195 -8.26 14.17 -16.13
CA GLU A 195 -8.19 15.45 -16.87
C GLU A 195 -6.78 15.73 -17.39
N THR A 196 -5.75 15.41 -16.58
CA THR A 196 -4.37 15.76 -16.92
C THR A 196 -3.68 14.72 -17.79
N TYR A 197 -3.94 13.42 -17.51
CA TYR A 197 -3.19 12.32 -18.13
C TYR A 197 -4.07 11.37 -18.95
N ASN A 198 -5.38 11.63 -19.03
CA ASN A 198 -6.37 10.77 -19.70
C ASN A 198 -6.26 9.29 -19.26
N SER A 199 -6.01 9.06 -17.98
CA SER A 199 -5.81 7.76 -17.39
C SER A 199 -6.45 7.67 -16.00
N ASN A 200 -6.90 6.47 -15.63
CA ASN A 200 -7.35 6.13 -14.27
C ASN A 200 -6.66 4.87 -13.75
N ALA A 201 -5.53 4.48 -14.38
CA ALA A 201 -4.75 3.32 -13.97
C ALA A 201 -4.12 3.52 -12.58
N GLN A 202 -3.94 2.42 -11.84
CA GLN A 202 -3.27 2.39 -10.56
C GLN A 202 -2.42 1.12 -10.44
N PRO A 203 -1.15 1.24 -10.05
CA PRO A 203 -0.42 2.50 -9.86
C PRO A 203 -0.17 3.24 -11.19
N PHE A 204 -0.01 4.55 -11.10
CA PHE A 204 0.34 5.39 -12.24
C PHE A 204 1.38 6.41 -11.82
N TYR A 205 2.51 6.43 -12.50
CA TYR A 205 3.69 7.19 -12.14
C TYR A 205 3.97 8.31 -13.12
N VAL A 206 4.28 9.48 -12.59
CA VAL A 206 4.68 10.65 -13.37
C VAL A 206 5.96 11.22 -12.77
N LEU A 207 6.98 11.35 -13.59
CA LEU A 207 8.18 12.10 -13.26
C LEU A 207 8.07 13.49 -13.87
N MET A 208 8.07 14.51 -13.04
CA MET A 208 7.89 15.89 -13.47
C MET A 208 8.80 16.85 -12.68
N ASP A 209 8.98 18.04 -13.22
CA ASP A 209 9.60 19.11 -12.47
C ASP A 209 8.60 19.80 -11.52
N HIS A 210 9.09 20.73 -10.72
CA HIS A 210 8.24 21.48 -9.78
C HIS A 210 7.30 22.51 -10.47
N GLU A 211 7.40 22.65 -11.81
CA GLU A 211 6.51 23.47 -12.65
C GLU A 211 5.46 22.62 -13.40
N LYS A 212 5.31 21.36 -13.00
CA LYS A 212 4.38 20.38 -13.58
C LYS A 212 4.69 19.99 -15.03
N GLN A 213 5.95 20.15 -15.48
CA GLN A 213 6.37 19.65 -16.78
C GLN A 213 6.86 18.19 -16.65
N ASN A 214 6.29 17.31 -17.45
CA ASN A 214 6.70 15.90 -17.45
C ASN A 214 8.13 15.76 -17.97
N LEU A 215 8.98 15.12 -17.19
CA LEU A 215 10.36 14.78 -17.55
C LEU A 215 10.42 13.54 -18.45
N LEU A 216 9.48 12.62 -18.24
CA LEU A 216 9.31 11.39 -19.01
C LEU A 216 7.83 11.15 -19.29
N PRO A 217 7.49 10.33 -20.32
CA PRO A 217 6.12 9.91 -20.51
C PRO A 217 5.57 9.21 -19.28
N PRO A 218 4.37 9.58 -18.80
CA PRO A 218 3.73 8.92 -17.66
C PRO A 218 3.52 7.44 -17.92
N THR A 219 3.65 6.61 -16.88
CA THR A 219 3.58 5.15 -17.01
C THR A 219 2.58 4.58 -16.00
N GLY A 220 1.64 3.78 -16.50
CA GLY A 220 0.73 2.95 -15.69
C GLY A 220 1.15 1.49 -15.70
N TYR A 221 0.68 0.74 -14.70
CA TYR A 221 0.86 -0.71 -14.60
C TYR A 221 -0.36 -1.47 -15.14
#